data_2d0c8886b08ba0c0a1faf941ab7d29b8
#
_entry.id   2d0c8886b08ba0c0a1faf941ab7d29b8
#
_cell.length_a   1.000
_cell.length_b   1.000
_cell.length_c   1.000
_cell.angle_alpha   90.00
_cell.angle_beta   90.00
_cell.angle_gamma   90.00
#
_symmetry.space_group_name_H-M   'P 1'
#
loop_
_entity.id
_entity.type
_entity.pdbx_description
1 polymer ?
#
loop_
_entity_poly.entity_id
_entity_poly.type
_entity_poly.pdbx_seq_one_letter_code
_entity_poly.pdbx_strand_id
1 'polypeptide(L)'
;MTGPFAGSNPALGTTQSLTDKYSVARNKYKPRNISVLFIAESPPSSGGYFYFEKTIGKDHLFRETMKALEFWPISRPMRKGCDKSSMLEEFRSLGYFLIDICEFPVDKLRPRERRISTIRGALTLPGRVGALCPDRILIVKKTVFDPAIQALSKTGFAGRVLNTEPLPFPSHGNQKKYRTMLRRLLKKRLEGTS
;
A
#
# COMPACT_ATOMS: atom_id res chain seq x y z
N MET A 1 -35.83 41.05 -1.26
CA MET A 1 -36.00 39.59 -1.17
C MET A 1 -34.88 38.97 -1.97
N THR A 2 -33.80 38.59 -1.33
CA THR A 2 -32.61 37.95 -1.97
C THR A 2 -32.48 36.57 -1.35
N GLY A 3 -32.77 35.52 -2.15
CA GLY A 3 -32.62 34.12 -1.75
C GLY A 3 -31.17 33.69 -1.74
N PRO A 4 -30.78 32.72 -0.89
CA PRO A 4 -29.40 32.24 -0.81
C PRO A 4 -29.06 31.29 -1.97
N PHE A 5 -27.99 31.58 -2.64
CA PHE A 5 -27.35 30.66 -3.60
C PHE A 5 -26.81 29.41 -2.87
N ALA A 6 -27.47 28.29 -3.04
CA ALA A 6 -26.95 26.98 -2.67
C ALA A 6 -25.99 26.51 -3.77
N GLY A 7 -24.72 26.82 -3.60
CA GLY A 7 -23.65 26.26 -4.42
C GLY A 7 -23.38 24.80 -4.03
N SER A 8 -23.98 23.85 -4.72
CA SER A 8 -23.62 22.44 -4.64
C SER A 8 -22.23 22.24 -5.25
N ASN A 9 -21.27 21.86 -4.42
CA ASN A 9 -19.88 21.62 -4.81
C ASN A 9 -19.75 20.20 -5.38
N PRO A 10 -19.67 19.97 -6.72
CA PRO A 10 -19.70 18.63 -7.32
C PRO A 10 -18.41 17.83 -7.10
N ALA A 11 -17.35 18.45 -6.54
CA ALA A 11 -16.05 17.80 -6.34
C ALA A 11 -16.01 16.85 -5.13
N LEU A 12 -16.89 17.01 -4.15
CA LEU A 12 -16.92 16.17 -2.93
C LEU A 12 -17.50 14.77 -3.20
N GLY A 13 -18.50 14.64 -4.05
CA GLY A 13 -19.15 13.36 -4.33
C GLY A 13 -18.26 12.36 -5.09
N THR A 14 -17.41 12.83 -6.00
CA THR A 14 -16.51 11.98 -6.78
C THR A 14 -15.34 11.44 -5.96
N THR A 15 -14.81 12.20 -5.02
CA THR A 15 -13.70 11.80 -4.15
C THR A 15 -14.12 10.72 -3.16
N GLN A 16 -15.29 10.86 -2.53
CA GLN A 16 -15.84 9.89 -1.60
C GLN A 16 -16.09 8.54 -2.28
N SER A 17 -16.74 8.53 -3.45
CA SER A 17 -17.01 7.31 -4.23
C SER A 17 -15.72 6.57 -4.66
N LEU A 18 -14.64 7.30 -4.99
CA LEU A 18 -13.36 6.70 -5.34
C LEU A 18 -12.66 6.07 -4.13
N THR A 19 -12.69 6.72 -2.98
CA THR A 19 -12.13 6.19 -1.73
C THR A 19 -12.86 4.91 -1.32
N ASP A 20 -14.18 4.87 -1.47
CA ASP A 20 -15.01 3.72 -1.13
C ASP A 20 -14.63 2.46 -1.92
N LYS A 21 -14.42 2.56 -3.24
CA LYS A 21 -14.06 1.37 -4.03
C LYS A 21 -12.68 0.77 -3.66
N TYR A 22 -11.70 1.60 -3.28
CA TYR A 22 -10.39 1.11 -2.85
C TYR A 22 -10.48 0.48 -1.45
N SER A 23 -11.24 1.07 -0.54
CA SER A 23 -11.45 0.53 0.80
C SER A 23 -12.25 -0.77 0.76
N VAL A 24 -13.31 -0.87 -0.05
CA VAL A 24 -14.09 -2.10 -0.26
C VAL A 24 -13.21 -3.22 -0.79
N ALA A 25 -12.45 -2.97 -1.86
CA ALA A 25 -11.55 -3.98 -2.43
C ALA A 25 -10.47 -4.44 -1.45
N ARG A 26 -9.88 -3.52 -0.69
CA ARG A 26 -8.88 -3.82 0.33
C ARG A 26 -9.47 -4.64 1.48
N ASN A 27 -10.63 -4.23 2.00
CA ASN A 27 -11.25 -4.86 3.15
C ASN A 27 -11.71 -6.31 2.89
N LYS A 28 -12.02 -6.65 1.63
CA LYS A 28 -12.29 -8.03 1.21
C LYS A 28 -11.15 -8.98 1.56
N TYR A 29 -9.91 -8.52 1.48
CA TYR A 29 -8.70 -9.29 1.74
C TYR A 29 -8.00 -8.92 3.05
N LYS A 30 -8.72 -8.32 4.00
CA LYS A 30 -8.18 -8.02 5.32
C LYS A 30 -8.08 -9.30 6.15
N PRO A 31 -6.88 -9.69 6.63
CA PRO A 31 -6.74 -10.83 7.54
C PRO A 31 -7.28 -10.49 8.92
N ARG A 32 -7.64 -11.54 9.69
CA ARG A 32 -8.07 -11.38 11.10
C ARG A 32 -6.94 -10.83 11.96
N ASN A 33 -5.74 -11.38 11.80
CA ASN A 33 -4.52 -10.95 12.48
C ASN A 33 -3.51 -10.50 11.41
N ILE A 34 -2.92 -9.31 11.58
CA ILE A 34 -1.98 -8.76 10.61
C ILE A 34 -0.56 -9.01 11.10
N SER A 35 0.08 -10.00 10.51
CA SER A 35 1.47 -10.33 10.83
C SER A 35 2.48 -9.39 10.15
N VAL A 36 2.20 -8.91 8.94
CA VAL A 36 2.99 -7.85 8.28
C VAL A 36 2.07 -6.86 7.59
N LEU A 37 2.16 -5.60 8.00
CA LEU A 37 1.51 -4.49 7.35
C LEU A 37 2.47 -3.82 6.35
N PHE A 38 2.10 -3.82 5.08
CA PHE A 38 2.80 -3.06 4.06
C PHE A 38 2.21 -1.64 4.00
N ILE A 39 3.06 -0.63 3.99
CA ILE A 39 2.66 0.77 3.81
C ILE A 39 3.20 1.24 2.46
N ALA A 40 2.29 1.53 1.52
CA ALA A 40 2.59 2.07 0.19
C ALA A 40 2.17 3.55 0.09
N GLU A 41 2.29 4.16 -1.09
CA GLU A 41 2.05 5.60 -1.24
C GLU A 41 0.57 5.94 -1.42
N SER A 42 -0.06 5.38 -2.45
CA SER A 42 -1.45 5.66 -2.81
C SER A 42 -1.99 4.61 -3.77
N PRO A 43 -3.31 4.41 -3.83
CA PRO A 43 -3.90 3.69 -4.94
C PRO A 43 -3.61 4.44 -6.25
N PRO A 44 -3.41 3.74 -7.38
CA PRO A 44 -3.15 4.39 -8.67
C PRO A 44 -4.45 4.89 -9.31
N SER A 45 -4.42 6.06 -9.94
CA SER A 45 -5.56 6.60 -10.72
C SER A 45 -5.88 5.78 -11.97
N SER A 46 -4.91 4.99 -12.45
CA SER A 46 -5.03 4.17 -13.66
C SER A 46 -5.85 2.89 -13.50
N GLY A 47 -6.36 2.57 -12.30
CA GLY A 47 -7.16 1.37 -12.04
C GLY A 47 -6.36 0.11 -11.72
N GLY A 48 -5.01 0.15 -11.70
CA GLY A 48 -4.15 -1.00 -11.35
C GLY A 48 -3.94 -1.16 -9.84
N TYR A 49 -5.00 -1.12 -9.05
CA TYR A 49 -4.90 -1.22 -7.60
C TYR A 49 -4.49 -2.62 -7.13
N PHE A 50 -3.70 -2.68 -6.04
CA PHE A 50 -3.18 -3.92 -5.49
C PHE A 50 -4.29 -4.97 -5.27
N TYR A 51 -5.43 -4.57 -4.74
CA TYR A 51 -6.55 -5.45 -4.37
C TYR A 51 -7.64 -5.61 -5.44
N PHE A 52 -7.54 -4.98 -6.60
CA PHE A 52 -8.48 -5.30 -7.69
C PHE A 52 -8.17 -6.67 -8.27
N GLU A 53 -9.19 -7.51 -8.39
CA GLU A 53 -9.05 -8.93 -8.75
C GLU A 53 -8.50 -9.19 -10.16
N LYS A 54 -8.60 -8.19 -11.05
CA LYS A 54 -8.02 -8.31 -12.40
C LYS A 54 -6.91 -7.29 -12.60
N THR A 55 -5.75 -7.78 -13.06
CA THR A 55 -4.62 -6.91 -13.37
C THR A 55 -4.86 -6.11 -14.65
N ILE A 56 -4.39 -4.86 -14.67
CA ILE A 56 -4.31 -4.05 -15.89
C ILE A 56 -2.95 -4.21 -16.61
N GLY A 57 -2.06 -5.06 -16.09
CA GLY A 57 -0.72 -5.28 -16.63
C GLY A 57 0.36 -4.32 -16.11
N LYS A 58 -0.01 -3.21 -15.47
CA LYS A 58 0.91 -2.20 -14.91
C LYS A 58 0.96 -2.16 -13.37
N ASP A 59 0.34 -3.10 -12.71
CA ASP A 59 0.33 -3.22 -11.23
C ASP A 59 1.69 -3.76 -10.73
N HIS A 60 2.71 -2.95 -10.88
CA HIS A 60 4.09 -3.31 -10.55
C HIS A 60 4.25 -3.81 -9.12
N LEU A 61 3.63 -3.14 -8.14
CA LEU A 61 3.73 -3.52 -6.73
C LEU A 61 3.15 -4.92 -6.49
N PHE A 62 1.93 -5.18 -6.97
CA PHE A 62 1.31 -6.49 -6.86
C PHE A 62 2.17 -7.59 -7.50
N ARG A 63 2.49 -7.42 -8.78
CA ARG A 63 3.24 -8.42 -9.55
C ARG A 63 4.56 -8.79 -8.91
N GLU A 64 5.34 -7.81 -8.48
CA GLU A 64 6.67 -8.06 -7.95
C GLU A 64 6.62 -8.55 -6.49
N THR A 65 5.55 -8.22 -5.73
CA THR A 65 5.28 -8.82 -4.42
C THR A 65 4.94 -10.31 -4.58
N MET A 66 4.01 -10.67 -5.47
CA MET A 66 3.64 -12.07 -5.71
C MET A 66 4.83 -12.92 -6.18
N LYS A 67 5.69 -12.36 -7.03
CA LYS A 67 6.95 -13.01 -7.44
C LYS A 67 7.97 -13.13 -6.29
N ALA A 68 8.03 -12.15 -5.40
CA ALA A 68 8.90 -12.21 -4.23
C ALA A 68 8.45 -13.29 -3.24
N LEU A 69 7.14 -13.46 -3.09
CA LEU A 69 6.51 -14.48 -2.24
C LEU A 69 6.40 -15.87 -2.89
N GLU A 70 6.83 -15.98 -4.16
CA GLU A 70 6.78 -17.23 -4.94
C GLU A 70 5.36 -17.70 -5.31
N PHE A 71 4.34 -16.85 -5.13
CA PHE A 71 2.97 -17.12 -5.58
C PHE A 71 2.82 -17.02 -7.11
N TRP A 72 3.82 -16.46 -7.78
CA TRP A 72 3.89 -16.34 -9.23
C TRP A 72 5.32 -16.53 -9.74
N PRO A 73 5.55 -17.37 -10.77
CA PRO A 73 6.88 -17.60 -11.32
C PRO A 73 7.52 -16.31 -11.85
N ILE A 74 8.80 -16.09 -11.53
CA ILE A 74 9.55 -14.90 -11.98
C ILE A 74 9.60 -14.82 -13.51
N SER A 75 9.78 -15.96 -14.18
CA SER A 75 9.86 -16.06 -15.65
C SER A 75 8.54 -15.81 -16.36
N ARG A 76 7.41 -15.98 -15.69
CA ARG A 76 6.08 -15.85 -16.29
C ARG A 76 5.59 -14.40 -16.26
N PRO A 77 5.28 -13.77 -17.41
CA PRO A 77 4.65 -12.45 -17.42
C PRO A 77 3.19 -12.53 -16.94
N MET A 78 2.81 -11.62 -16.06
CA MET A 78 1.41 -11.46 -15.66
C MET A 78 0.71 -10.54 -16.67
N ARG A 79 -0.16 -11.10 -17.51
CA ARG A 79 -0.84 -10.38 -18.58
C ARG A 79 -2.04 -9.58 -18.05
N LYS A 80 -2.48 -8.57 -18.83
CA LYS A 80 -3.72 -7.85 -18.54
C LYS A 80 -4.90 -8.85 -18.47
N GLY A 81 -5.79 -8.65 -17.49
CA GLY A 81 -6.94 -9.52 -17.25
C GLY A 81 -6.63 -10.79 -16.43
N CYS A 82 -5.35 -11.02 -16.05
CA CYS A 82 -5.02 -12.13 -15.15
C CYS A 82 -5.77 -11.96 -13.83
N ASP A 83 -6.41 -13.04 -13.37
CA ASP A 83 -7.08 -13.10 -12.08
C ASP A 83 -6.04 -13.12 -10.95
N LYS A 84 -6.26 -12.29 -9.94
CA LYS A 84 -5.40 -12.11 -8.77
C LYS A 84 -5.98 -12.72 -7.50
N SER A 85 -7.22 -13.21 -7.55
CA SER A 85 -7.99 -13.60 -6.36
C SER A 85 -7.28 -14.65 -5.51
N SER A 86 -6.77 -15.73 -6.13
CA SER A 86 -6.04 -16.78 -5.41
C SER A 86 -4.78 -16.25 -4.70
N MET A 87 -4.00 -15.42 -5.40
CA MET A 87 -2.79 -14.82 -4.84
C MET A 87 -3.09 -13.81 -3.73
N LEU A 88 -4.21 -13.09 -3.82
CA LEU A 88 -4.68 -12.18 -2.76
C LEU A 88 -5.15 -12.96 -1.53
N GLU A 89 -5.80 -14.12 -1.72
CA GLU A 89 -6.16 -15.02 -0.62
C GLU A 89 -4.92 -15.63 0.05
N GLU A 90 -3.92 -16.05 -0.72
CA GLU A 90 -2.65 -16.51 -0.15
C GLU A 90 -1.93 -15.39 0.63
N PHE A 91 -1.92 -14.17 0.10
CA PHE A 91 -1.37 -13.00 0.79
C PHE A 91 -2.10 -12.74 2.12
N ARG A 92 -3.43 -12.83 2.11
CA ARG A 92 -4.28 -12.72 3.30
C ARG A 92 -4.01 -13.85 4.30
N SER A 93 -3.89 -15.10 3.84
CA SER A 93 -3.68 -16.29 4.71
C SER A 93 -2.37 -16.22 5.49
N LEU A 94 -1.34 -15.59 4.93
CA LEU A 94 -0.08 -15.30 5.63
C LEU A 94 -0.19 -14.16 6.66
N GLY A 95 -1.36 -13.56 6.83
CA GLY A 95 -1.55 -12.38 7.66
C GLY A 95 -0.94 -11.11 7.07
N TYR A 96 -0.72 -11.06 5.76
CA TYR A 96 -0.17 -9.88 5.09
C TYR A 96 -1.29 -8.94 4.68
N PHE A 97 -1.06 -7.66 4.90
CA PHE A 97 -2.02 -6.62 4.54
C PHE A 97 -1.29 -5.39 4.04
N LEU A 98 -1.87 -4.67 3.09
CA LEU A 98 -1.30 -3.45 2.53
C LEU A 98 -2.28 -2.30 2.70
N ILE A 99 -1.77 -1.18 3.19
CA ILE A 99 -2.47 0.10 3.19
C ILE A 99 -1.63 1.15 2.46
N ASP A 100 -2.29 2.20 2.02
CA ASP A 100 -1.62 3.36 1.43
C ASP A 100 -1.55 4.49 2.46
N ILE A 101 -0.44 5.26 2.47
CA ILE A 101 -0.32 6.44 3.33
C ILE A 101 -1.30 7.52 2.89
N CYS A 102 -1.50 7.70 1.57
CA CYS A 102 -2.57 8.52 0.99
C CYS A 102 -3.74 7.62 0.59
N GLU A 103 -4.95 7.88 1.09
CA GLU A 103 -6.12 7.04 0.83
C GLU A 103 -6.77 7.28 -0.54
N PHE A 104 -6.32 8.31 -1.25
CA PHE A 104 -6.75 8.67 -2.61
C PHE A 104 -5.54 8.72 -3.56
N PRO A 105 -5.77 8.58 -4.89
CA PRO A 105 -4.71 8.66 -5.89
C PRO A 105 -3.96 9.99 -5.87
N VAL A 106 -2.62 9.93 -5.84
CA VAL A 106 -1.74 11.10 -5.89
C VAL A 106 -0.73 11.03 -7.05
N ASP A 107 -0.83 10.01 -7.88
CA ASP A 107 0.12 9.72 -8.96
C ASP A 107 0.12 10.76 -10.08
N LYS A 108 -0.97 11.53 -10.25
CA LYS A 108 -1.09 12.64 -11.20
C LYS A 108 -0.79 14.02 -10.63
N LEU A 109 -0.57 14.10 -9.32
CA LEU A 109 -0.24 15.38 -8.67
C LEU A 109 1.19 15.81 -9.01
N ARG A 110 1.43 17.11 -9.03
CA ARG A 110 2.79 17.68 -9.14
C ARG A 110 3.65 17.21 -7.95
N PRO A 111 4.97 17.11 -8.11
CA PRO A 111 5.86 16.59 -7.06
C PRO A 111 5.66 17.24 -5.68
N ARG A 112 5.49 18.58 -5.64
CA ARG A 112 5.25 19.33 -4.40
C ARG A 112 3.92 18.96 -3.74
N GLU A 113 2.84 18.91 -4.50
CA GLU A 113 1.49 18.56 -4.03
C GLU A 113 1.44 17.11 -3.53
N ARG A 114 2.08 16.21 -4.27
CA ARG A 114 2.23 14.80 -3.90
C ARG A 114 2.96 14.63 -2.57
N ARG A 115 4.06 15.38 -2.37
CA ARG A 115 4.78 15.39 -1.09
C ARG A 115 3.90 15.90 0.06
N ILE A 116 3.16 16.99 -0.15
CA ILE A 116 2.22 17.53 0.85
C ILE A 116 1.15 16.48 1.20
N SER A 117 0.58 15.78 0.21
CA SER A 117 -0.40 14.74 0.43
C SER A 117 0.17 13.58 1.25
N THR A 118 1.42 13.17 0.97
CA THR A 118 2.11 12.12 1.74
C THR A 118 2.34 12.55 3.19
N ILE A 119 2.75 13.79 3.44
CA ILE A 119 2.92 14.33 4.80
C ILE A 119 1.58 14.37 5.54
N ARG A 120 0.51 14.82 4.88
CA ARG A 120 -0.85 14.81 5.47
C ARG A 120 -1.33 13.41 5.81
N GLY A 121 -1.12 12.45 4.91
CA GLY A 121 -1.43 11.04 5.14
C GLY A 121 -0.64 10.44 6.31
N ALA A 122 0.60 10.89 6.53
CA ALA A 122 1.42 10.48 7.64
C ALA A 122 0.84 10.92 9.01
N LEU A 123 0.11 12.04 9.08
CA LEU A 123 -0.51 12.50 10.32
C LEU A 123 -1.59 11.54 10.85
N THR A 124 -2.34 10.89 9.96
CA THR A 124 -3.39 9.92 10.32
C THR A 124 -2.88 8.48 10.40
N LEU A 125 -1.68 8.22 9.89
CA LEU A 125 -1.09 6.87 9.80
C LEU A 125 -1.01 6.16 11.17
N PRO A 126 -0.54 6.79 12.26
CA PRO A 126 -0.44 6.10 13.56
C PRO A 126 -1.78 5.57 14.07
N GLY A 127 -2.85 6.34 13.96
CA GLY A 127 -4.20 5.88 14.35
C GLY A 127 -4.67 4.70 13.51
N ARG A 128 -4.43 4.73 12.19
CA ARG A 128 -4.77 3.63 11.28
C ARG A 128 -3.93 2.36 11.57
N VAL A 129 -2.65 2.52 11.87
CA VAL A 129 -1.77 1.41 12.25
C VAL A 129 -2.18 0.85 13.61
N GLY A 130 -2.53 1.71 14.58
CA GLY A 130 -3.04 1.29 15.88
C GLY A 130 -4.32 0.45 15.80
N ALA A 131 -5.28 0.87 14.98
CA ALA A 131 -6.52 0.13 14.74
C ALA A 131 -6.31 -1.21 14.03
N LEU A 132 -5.22 -1.36 13.27
CA LEU A 132 -4.85 -2.61 12.58
C LEU A 132 -3.97 -3.52 13.44
N CYS A 133 -3.29 -2.98 14.43
CA CYS A 133 -2.41 -3.67 15.39
C CYS A 133 -1.48 -4.72 14.74
N PRO A 134 -0.66 -4.38 13.74
CA PRO A 134 0.19 -5.34 13.05
C PRO A 134 1.38 -5.76 13.92
N ASP A 135 1.85 -7.00 13.79
CA ASP A 135 3.08 -7.47 14.46
C ASP A 135 4.32 -6.77 13.91
N ARG A 136 4.38 -6.62 12.59
CA ARG A 136 5.49 -5.99 11.88
C ARG A 136 4.99 -5.06 10.77
N ILE A 137 5.84 -4.13 10.36
CA ILE A 137 5.54 -3.12 9.34
C ILE A 137 6.64 -3.11 8.30
N LEU A 138 6.26 -3.00 7.02
CA LEU A 138 7.15 -2.80 5.88
C LEU A 138 6.75 -1.53 5.14
N ILE A 139 7.69 -0.61 4.93
CA ILE A 139 7.43 0.65 4.24
C ILE A 139 8.03 0.60 2.83
N VAL A 140 7.18 0.74 1.82
CA VAL A 140 7.54 0.72 0.40
C VAL A 140 7.66 2.13 -0.13
N LYS A 141 8.72 2.37 -0.93
CA LYS A 141 9.02 3.63 -1.61
C LYS A 141 9.69 4.70 -0.73
N LYS A 142 10.75 5.28 -1.28
CA LYS A 142 11.56 6.32 -0.61
C LYS A 142 10.72 7.52 -0.15
N THR A 143 9.79 8.00 -1.00
CA THR A 143 8.96 9.17 -0.67
C THR A 143 7.98 8.94 0.47
N VAL A 144 7.69 7.67 0.81
CA VAL A 144 6.81 7.27 1.92
C VAL A 144 7.60 6.99 3.19
N PHE A 145 8.84 6.53 3.05
CA PHE A 145 9.65 6.00 4.16
C PHE A 145 9.85 7.02 5.28
N ASP A 146 10.44 8.17 4.97
CA ASP A 146 10.76 9.16 5.99
C ASP A 146 9.50 9.73 6.69
N PRO A 147 8.43 10.17 5.96
CA PRO A 147 7.20 10.61 6.61
C PRO A 147 6.54 9.53 7.47
N ALA A 148 6.55 8.26 7.04
CA ALA A 148 5.96 7.17 7.80
C ALA A 148 6.77 6.86 9.06
N ILE A 149 8.11 6.74 8.96
CA ILE A 149 8.98 6.54 10.13
C ILE A 149 8.80 7.66 11.15
N GLN A 150 8.83 8.92 10.71
CA GLN A 150 8.65 10.07 11.59
C GLN A 150 7.29 10.07 12.32
N ALA A 151 6.22 9.64 11.63
CA ALA A 151 4.91 9.54 12.25
C ALA A 151 4.82 8.37 13.25
N LEU A 152 5.37 7.21 12.88
CA LEU A 152 5.31 6.00 13.70
C LEU A 152 6.23 6.07 14.94
N SER A 153 7.35 6.80 14.86
CA SER A 153 8.27 6.96 16.01
C SER A 153 7.62 7.67 17.20
N LYS A 154 6.61 8.52 16.95
CA LYS A 154 5.86 9.22 17.99
C LYS A 154 4.88 8.34 18.79
N THR A 155 4.66 7.11 18.36
CA THR A 155 3.63 6.20 18.90
C THR A 155 4.15 4.82 19.29
N GLY A 156 5.47 4.61 19.30
CA GLY A 156 6.07 3.31 19.63
C GLY A 156 6.00 2.25 18.51
N PHE A 157 5.36 2.54 17.37
CA PHE A 157 5.31 1.59 16.25
C PHE A 157 6.61 1.50 15.44
N ALA A 158 7.54 2.43 15.61
CA ALA A 158 8.83 2.40 14.89
C ALA A 158 9.61 1.10 15.12
N GLY A 159 9.56 0.54 16.33
CA GLY A 159 10.20 -0.74 16.68
C GLY A 159 9.60 -1.96 15.94
N ARG A 160 8.44 -1.81 15.32
CA ARG A 160 7.81 -2.86 14.50
C ARG A 160 8.20 -2.78 13.02
N VAL A 161 8.92 -1.72 12.59
CA VAL A 161 9.33 -1.54 11.19
C VAL A 161 10.52 -2.44 10.90
N LEU A 162 10.36 -3.34 9.90
CA LEU A 162 11.38 -4.32 9.51
C LEU A 162 12.52 -3.71 8.69
N ASN A 163 12.24 -2.71 7.88
CA ASN A 163 13.25 -2.11 7.01
C ASN A 163 13.81 -0.82 7.60
N THR A 164 15.14 -0.76 7.70
CA THR A 164 15.91 0.42 8.16
C THR A 164 16.22 1.39 7.02
N GLU A 165 15.99 0.97 5.79
CA GLU A 165 16.13 1.75 4.56
C GLU A 165 14.90 1.58 3.66
N PRO A 166 14.59 2.54 2.77
CA PRO A 166 13.44 2.44 1.90
C PRO A 166 13.45 1.20 1.03
N LEU A 167 12.40 0.38 1.09
CA LEU A 167 12.16 -0.67 0.09
C LEU A 167 11.79 0.00 -1.23
N PRO A 168 12.58 -0.18 -2.32
CA PRO A 168 12.36 0.55 -3.56
C PRO A 168 11.01 0.17 -4.18
N PHE A 169 10.30 1.14 -4.79
CA PHE A 169 9.11 0.80 -5.56
C PHE A 169 9.52 -0.03 -6.80
N PRO A 170 8.85 -1.16 -7.09
CA PRO A 170 9.30 -2.13 -8.09
C PRO A 170 8.98 -1.72 -9.54
N SER A 171 9.42 -0.54 -9.96
CA SER A 171 9.35 -0.03 -11.34
C SER A 171 10.69 0.53 -11.77
N HIS A 172 10.82 0.88 -13.04
CA HIS A 172 12.02 1.55 -13.60
C HIS A 172 13.33 0.84 -13.22
N GLY A 173 13.41 -0.48 -13.45
CA GLY A 173 14.63 -1.26 -13.19
C GLY A 173 14.80 -1.78 -11.75
N ASN A 174 13.96 -1.35 -10.81
CA ASN A 174 14.09 -1.75 -9.40
C ASN A 174 13.45 -3.11 -9.04
N GLN A 175 12.85 -3.83 -9.99
CA GLN A 175 12.08 -5.05 -9.73
C GLN A 175 12.92 -6.12 -9.01
N LYS A 176 14.13 -6.42 -9.50
CA LYS A 176 15.04 -7.40 -8.89
C LYS A 176 15.44 -6.97 -7.47
N LYS A 177 15.85 -5.70 -7.31
CA LYS A 177 16.24 -5.14 -6.00
C LYS A 177 15.09 -5.24 -4.99
N TYR A 178 13.86 -4.85 -5.39
CA TYR A 178 12.67 -4.98 -4.57
C TYR A 178 12.46 -6.42 -4.08
N ARG A 179 12.42 -7.40 -5.01
CA ARG A 179 12.20 -8.81 -4.65
C ARG A 179 13.26 -9.34 -3.68
N THR A 180 14.53 -9.05 -3.95
CA THR A 180 15.64 -9.49 -3.09
C THR A 180 15.54 -8.90 -1.69
N MET A 181 15.29 -7.59 -1.59
CA MET A 181 15.15 -6.93 -0.29
C MET A 181 13.91 -7.42 0.47
N LEU A 182 12.77 -7.56 -0.21
CA LEU A 182 11.55 -8.04 0.41
C LEU A 182 11.73 -9.45 1.00
N ARG A 183 12.31 -10.38 0.24
CA ARG A 183 12.60 -11.74 0.71
C ARG A 183 13.50 -11.74 1.95
N ARG A 184 14.57 -10.93 1.92
CA ARG A 184 15.49 -10.82 3.06
C ARG A 184 14.79 -10.30 4.32
N LEU A 185 13.95 -9.28 4.18
CA LEU A 185 13.21 -8.69 5.30
C LEU A 185 12.18 -9.66 5.89
N LEU A 186 11.49 -10.42 5.05
CA LEU A 186 10.52 -11.41 5.52
C LEU A 186 11.18 -12.64 6.15
N LYS A 187 12.37 -13.07 5.72
CA LYS A 187 13.16 -14.14 6.38
C LYS A 187 13.61 -13.75 7.78
N LYS A 188 14.15 -12.55 7.97
CA LYS A 188 14.56 -12.04 9.30
C LYS A 188 13.43 -12.05 10.33
N ARG A 189 12.18 -11.95 9.87
CA ARG A 189 11.01 -12.07 10.74
C ARG A 189 10.92 -13.46 11.40
N LEU A 190 11.21 -14.53 10.65
CA LEU A 190 11.08 -15.91 11.13
C LEU A 190 12.17 -16.26 12.17
N GLU A 191 13.35 -15.64 12.06
CA GLU A 191 14.49 -15.87 12.95
C GLU A 191 14.40 -15.09 14.27
N GLY A 192 13.63 -13.99 14.33
CA GLY A 192 13.49 -13.14 15.51
C GLY A 192 12.30 -13.50 16.44
N THR A 193 11.67 -14.67 16.24
CA THR A 193 10.50 -15.14 17.02
C THR A 193 10.85 -16.39 17.88
N SER A 194 12.16 -16.67 18.04
CA SER A 194 12.69 -17.74 18.91
C SER A 194 13.11 -17.17 20.25
#